data_b1313513715dc8c165043174eb6fc661
#
_entry.id   b1313513715dc8c165043174eb6fc661
#
_cell.length_a   1.000
_cell.length_b   1.000
_cell.length_c   1.000
_cell.angle_alpha   90.00
_cell.angle_beta   90.00
_cell.angle_gamma   90.00
#
_symmetry.space_group_name_H-M   'P 1'
#
loop_
_entity.id
_entity.type
_entity.pdbx_description
1 polymer ?
#
loop_
_entity_poly.entity_id
_entity_poly.type
_entity_poly.pdbx_seq_one_letter_code
_entity_poly.pdbx_strand_id
1 'polypeptide(L)'
;LVKAMVSLEPGGPQFGSVDTAKVTAGPRNPNSWGLTNARYEYDAPANSPSDVNVVLEQKSDRPGEAVCWLQVEPARKLTRWKNIRVFSASDSGTYHPVYDPCIPKFLNQAGVKTDFVRFEDVGIAGNSHVMMLEKNSDDIIKYITGWLQKNVN
;
A
#
# COMPACT_ATOMS: atom_id res chain seq x y z
N LEU A 1 -1.17 17.25 14.68
CA LEU A 1 -0.81 17.04 13.28
C LEU A 1 -0.24 15.62 13.12
N VAL A 2 -0.75 14.82 12.15
CA VAL A 2 -0.22 13.48 11.88
C VAL A 2 1.14 13.62 11.20
N LYS A 3 2.18 12.99 11.74
CA LYS A 3 3.53 12.98 11.17
C LYS A 3 3.85 11.68 10.44
N ALA A 4 3.31 10.57 10.94
CA ALA A 4 3.49 9.26 10.33
C ALA A 4 2.23 8.42 10.42
N MET A 5 2.15 7.43 9.53
CA MET A 5 1.13 6.38 9.51
C MET A 5 1.85 5.02 9.42
N VAL A 6 1.45 4.09 10.25
CA VAL A 6 1.90 2.70 10.19
C VAL A 6 0.70 1.84 9.79
N SER A 7 0.86 1.03 8.77
CA SER A 7 -0.17 0.16 8.23
C SER A 7 0.36 -1.26 8.08
N LEU A 8 -0.24 -2.18 8.80
CA LEU A 8 0.10 -3.60 8.78
C LEU A 8 -1.02 -4.33 8.06
N GLU A 9 -0.70 -4.91 6.91
CA GLU A 9 -1.64 -5.59 6.03
C GLU A 9 -2.92 -4.78 5.80
N PRO A 10 -2.81 -3.59 5.19
CA PRO A 10 -3.96 -2.73 4.93
C PRO A 10 -4.97 -3.39 4.00
N GLY A 11 -6.25 -3.12 4.21
CA GLY A 11 -7.31 -3.73 3.43
C GLY A 11 -7.37 -3.26 1.98
N GLY A 12 -7.35 -4.20 1.07
CA GLY A 12 -7.68 -4.08 -0.33
C GLY A 12 -6.65 -3.36 -1.22
N PRO A 13 -6.55 -3.80 -2.47
CA PRO A 13 -5.73 -3.12 -3.46
C PRO A 13 -6.38 -1.80 -3.90
N GLN A 14 -5.54 -0.83 -4.32
CA GLN A 14 -6.03 0.44 -4.85
C GLN A 14 -6.74 0.24 -6.20
N PHE A 15 -7.70 1.09 -6.46
CA PHE A 15 -8.47 1.21 -7.71
C PHE A 15 -9.24 -0.03 -8.17
N GLY A 16 -9.07 -1.19 -7.59
CA GLY A 16 -9.68 -2.40 -8.11
C GLY A 16 -9.82 -3.51 -7.07
N SER A 17 -9.88 -4.73 -7.55
CA SER A 17 -9.85 -5.95 -6.76
C SER A 17 -8.71 -6.85 -7.20
N VAL A 18 -8.41 -7.87 -6.41
CA VAL A 18 -7.47 -8.93 -6.77
C VAL A 18 -8.10 -10.28 -6.44
N ASP A 19 -8.03 -11.20 -7.38
CA ASP A 19 -8.27 -12.63 -7.13
C ASP A 19 -6.98 -13.20 -6.54
N THR A 20 -6.94 -13.34 -5.23
CA THR A 20 -5.75 -13.79 -4.52
C THR A 20 -5.41 -15.25 -4.79
N ALA A 21 -6.42 -16.07 -5.13
CA ALA A 21 -6.19 -17.48 -5.48
C ALA A 21 -5.51 -17.63 -6.85
N LYS A 22 -5.81 -16.74 -7.80
CA LYS A 22 -5.23 -16.74 -9.15
C LYS A 22 -4.07 -15.75 -9.29
N VAL A 23 -3.81 -14.95 -8.27
CA VAL A 23 -2.78 -13.88 -8.31
C VAL A 23 -3.01 -12.92 -9.50
N THR A 24 -4.26 -12.54 -9.74
CA THR A 24 -4.63 -11.69 -10.88
C THR A 24 -5.39 -10.45 -10.43
N ALA A 25 -5.06 -9.32 -11.04
CA ALA A 25 -5.84 -8.10 -10.85
C ALA A 25 -7.24 -8.28 -11.43
N GLY A 26 -8.24 -7.91 -10.67
CA GLY A 26 -9.62 -7.82 -11.11
C GLY A 26 -9.92 -6.48 -11.78
N PRO A 27 -11.19 -6.24 -12.14
CA PRO A 27 -11.60 -5.02 -12.81
C PRO A 27 -11.40 -3.79 -11.92
N ARG A 28 -11.21 -2.64 -12.58
CA ARG A 28 -11.21 -1.35 -11.89
C ARG A 28 -12.56 -1.11 -11.20
N ASN A 29 -12.51 -0.66 -9.95
CA ASN A 29 -13.67 -0.15 -9.26
C ASN A 29 -13.96 1.29 -9.74
N PRO A 30 -15.10 1.55 -10.40
CA PRO A 30 -15.41 2.87 -10.95
C PRO A 30 -15.61 3.95 -9.89
N ASN A 31 -15.85 3.56 -8.63
CA ASN A 31 -16.05 4.49 -7.52
C ASN A 31 -14.78 4.76 -6.72
N SER A 32 -13.67 4.10 -7.06
CA SER A 32 -12.43 4.22 -6.29
C SER A 32 -11.67 5.50 -6.66
N TRP A 33 -11.28 6.23 -5.61
CA TRP A 33 -10.38 7.39 -5.66
C TRP A 33 -8.91 7.02 -5.45
N GLY A 34 -8.60 5.76 -5.25
CA GLY A 34 -7.30 5.21 -4.91
C GLY A 34 -7.46 4.06 -3.93
N LEU A 35 -7.09 4.26 -2.67
CA LEU A 35 -7.24 3.25 -1.62
C LEU A 35 -8.68 3.12 -1.08
N THR A 36 -9.56 4.04 -1.44
CA THR A 36 -10.92 4.12 -0.89
C THR A 36 -11.89 4.71 -1.91
N ASN A 37 -13.18 4.54 -1.65
CA ASN A 37 -14.27 5.21 -2.39
C ASN A 37 -14.56 6.62 -1.84
N ALA A 38 -13.93 7.03 -0.73
CA ALA A 38 -14.01 8.41 -0.26
C ALA A 38 -13.14 9.32 -1.12
N ARG A 39 -13.64 10.54 -1.40
CA ARG A 39 -12.94 11.52 -2.24
C ARG A 39 -11.58 11.89 -1.65
N TYR A 40 -10.55 11.78 -2.48
CA TYR A 40 -9.25 12.39 -2.23
C TYR A 40 -9.14 13.76 -2.89
N GLU A 41 -8.38 14.64 -2.26
CA GLU A 41 -7.97 15.91 -2.85
C GLU A 41 -6.65 15.72 -3.59
N TYR A 42 -6.73 15.74 -4.89
CA TYR A 42 -5.59 15.64 -5.77
C TYR A 42 -5.12 17.00 -6.30
N ASP A 43 -3.86 17.08 -6.59
CA ASP A 43 -3.25 18.07 -7.47
C ASP A 43 -2.64 17.32 -8.69
N ALA A 44 -3.06 17.58 -9.93
CA ALA A 44 -4.13 18.45 -10.38
C ALA A 44 -5.52 17.93 -9.93
N PRO A 45 -6.52 18.82 -9.70
CA PRO A 45 -7.80 18.42 -9.14
C PRO A 45 -8.53 17.34 -9.96
N ALA A 46 -9.17 16.41 -9.25
CA ALA A 46 -10.11 15.46 -9.81
C ALA A 46 -11.51 15.72 -9.25
N ASN A 47 -12.53 15.75 -10.11
CA ASN A 47 -13.92 16.00 -9.72
C ASN A 47 -14.71 14.70 -9.54
N SER A 48 -14.22 13.63 -10.16
CA SER A 48 -14.81 12.28 -10.10
C SER A 48 -13.71 11.22 -10.04
N PRO A 49 -14.01 9.99 -9.61
CA PRO A 49 -13.05 8.89 -9.66
C PRO A 49 -12.52 8.61 -11.08
N SER A 50 -13.34 8.85 -12.12
CA SER A 50 -12.96 8.64 -13.52
C SER A 50 -11.89 9.61 -14.01
N ASP A 51 -11.71 10.76 -13.35
CA ASP A 51 -10.67 11.73 -13.71
C ASP A 51 -9.26 11.24 -13.30
N VAL A 52 -9.20 10.22 -12.43
CA VAL A 52 -7.96 9.56 -12.07
C VAL A 52 -7.70 8.43 -13.05
N ASN A 53 -7.01 8.75 -14.15
CA ASN A 53 -6.66 7.76 -15.17
C ASN A 53 -5.71 6.72 -14.61
N VAL A 54 -6.03 5.45 -14.78
CA VAL A 54 -5.24 4.33 -14.28
C VAL A 54 -5.03 3.27 -15.34
N VAL A 55 -3.93 2.55 -15.22
CA VAL A 55 -3.51 1.46 -16.09
C VAL A 55 -2.96 0.31 -15.24
N LEU A 56 -3.11 -0.92 -15.69
CA LEU A 56 -2.45 -2.06 -15.08
C LEU A 56 -0.95 -2.07 -15.43
N GLU A 57 -0.12 -2.41 -14.45
CA GLU A 57 1.28 -2.73 -14.69
C GLU A 57 1.42 -3.89 -15.69
N GLN A 58 2.52 -3.91 -16.42
CA GLN A 58 2.82 -5.02 -17.33
C GLN A 58 3.28 -6.29 -16.58
N LYS A 59 3.90 -6.12 -15.42
CA LYS A 59 4.40 -7.21 -14.57
C LYS A 59 4.44 -6.80 -13.11
N SER A 60 4.29 -7.77 -12.22
CA SER A 60 4.51 -7.61 -10.78
C SER A 60 6.01 -7.56 -10.45
N ASP A 61 6.35 -7.12 -9.24
CA ASP A 61 7.74 -7.07 -8.77
C ASP A 61 8.28 -8.47 -8.47
N ARG A 62 7.43 -9.37 -7.99
CA ARG A 62 7.82 -10.73 -7.59
C ARG A 62 6.80 -11.78 -8.08
N PRO A 63 7.24 -13.01 -8.32
CA PRO A 63 6.32 -14.14 -8.45
C PRO A 63 5.40 -14.24 -7.22
N GLY A 64 4.13 -14.51 -7.44
CA GLY A 64 3.12 -14.57 -6.36
C GLY A 64 2.48 -13.23 -5.98
N GLU A 65 2.93 -12.12 -6.55
CA GLU A 65 2.30 -10.80 -6.41
C GLU A 65 1.46 -10.48 -7.66
N ALA A 66 0.32 -9.86 -7.46
CA ALA A 66 -0.52 -9.39 -8.57
C ALA A 66 0.05 -8.09 -9.17
N VAL A 67 -0.23 -7.86 -10.44
CA VAL A 67 0.01 -6.57 -11.08
C VAL A 67 -0.91 -5.50 -10.48
N CYS A 68 -0.42 -4.28 -10.40
CA CYS A 68 -1.11 -3.18 -9.75
C CYS A 68 -1.83 -2.27 -10.74
N TRP A 69 -2.99 -1.75 -10.34
CA TRP A 69 -3.54 -0.56 -10.96
C TRP A 69 -2.76 0.67 -10.49
N LEU A 70 -2.16 1.40 -11.41
CA LEU A 70 -1.41 2.63 -11.12
C LEU A 70 -1.92 3.79 -11.95
N GLN A 71 -1.68 5.02 -11.50
CA GLN A 71 -2.04 6.19 -12.30
C GLN A 71 -1.23 6.24 -13.59
N VAL A 72 -1.85 6.72 -14.65
CA VAL A 72 -1.13 7.10 -15.89
C VAL A 72 -0.31 8.36 -15.58
N GLU A 73 0.95 8.38 -16.01
CA GLU A 73 1.82 9.55 -15.82
C GLU A 73 1.44 10.71 -16.78
N PRO A 74 1.52 11.97 -16.30
CA PRO A 74 1.95 12.40 -14.97
C PRO A 74 0.88 12.15 -13.90
N ALA A 75 1.27 11.42 -12.85
CA ALA A 75 0.36 11.06 -11.78
C ALA A 75 -0.06 12.26 -10.93
N ARG A 76 -1.34 12.32 -10.58
CA ARG A 76 -1.90 13.30 -9.64
C ARG A 76 -1.32 13.09 -8.24
N LYS A 77 -1.09 14.17 -7.51
CA LYS A 77 -0.44 14.13 -6.20
C LYS A 77 -1.43 14.32 -5.05
N LEU A 78 -1.22 13.60 -3.96
CA LEU A 78 -1.95 13.74 -2.70
C LEU A 78 -1.25 14.79 -1.83
N THR A 79 -1.43 16.06 -2.14
CA THR A 79 -0.65 17.17 -1.55
C THR A 79 -0.80 17.33 -0.05
N ARG A 80 -1.96 16.94 0.51
CA ARG A 80 -2.18 16.95 1.97
C ARG A 80 -1.37 15.89 2.71
N TRP A 81 -0.89 14.86 1.98
CA TRP A 81 -0.13 13.75 2.55
C TRP A 81 1.39 13.89 2.36
N LYS A 82 1.85 14.90 1.62
CA LYS A 82 3.27 15.09 1.26
C LYS A 82 4.24 15.12 2.45
N ASN A 83 3.76 15.54 3.63
CA ASN A 83 4.56 15.63 4.85
C ASN A 83 4.31 14.48 5.82
N ILE A 84 3.51 13.49 5.43
CA ILE A 84 3.25 12.28 6.22
C ILE A 84 4.20 11.19 5.74
N ARG A 85 4.94 10.59 6.68
CA ARG A 85 5.71 9.37 6.40
C ARG A 85 4.79 8.17 6.55
N VAL A 86 4.80 7.28 5.57
CA VAL A 86 4.00 6.05 5.63
C VAL A 86 4.93 4.85 5.71
N PHE A 87 4.67 3.98 6.65
CA PHE A 87 5.22 2.64 6.74
C PHE A 87 4.11 1.66 6.43
N SER A 88 4.35 0.73 5.52
CA SER A 88 3.43 -0.37 5.23
C SER A 88 4.18 -1.68 5.25
N ALA A 89 3.57 -2.73 5.76
CA ALA A 89 4.18 -4.05 5.81
C ALA A 89 3.15 -5.16 5.58
N SER A 90 3.65 -6.27 5.03
CA SER A 90 2.95 -7.54 4.95
C SER A 90 3.83 -8.69 5.44
N ASP A 91 3.24 -9.86 5.69
CA ASP A 91 3.95 -11.08 6.05
C ASP A 91 3.42 -12.27 5.25
N SER A 92 4.27 -13.28 5.11
CA SER A 92 4.04 -14.46 4.26
C SER A 92 2.95 -15.42 4.75
N GLY A 93 2.48 -15.30 5.98
CA GLY A 93 1.45 -16.18 6.56
C GLY A 93 0.01 -15.85 6.15
N THR A 94 -0.20 -14.93 5.21
CA THR A 94 -1.53 -14.47 4.77
C THR A 94 -1.65 -14.37 3.25
N TYR A 95 -2.81 -13.91 2.79
CA TYR A 95 -3.03 -13.60 1.36
C TYR A 95 -2.66 -12.14 0.99
N HIS A 96 -2.32 -11.33 1.96
CA HIS A 96 -2.01 -9.91 1.79
C HIS A 96 -0.80 -9.64 0.88
N PRO A 97 0.32 -10.42 0.96
CA PRO A 97 1.45 -10.23 0.07
C PRO A 97 1.11 -10.25 -1.43
N VAL A 98 -0.02 -10.85 -1.79
CA VAL A 98 -0.47 -10.89 -3.19
C VAL A 98 -0.72 -9.48 -3.76
N TYR A 99 -1.22 -8.53 -2.95
CA TYR A 99 -1.61 -7.19 -3.43
C TYR A 99 -1.10 -6.02 -2.60
N ASP A 100 -0.66 -6.23 -1.37
CA ASP A 100 -0.17 -5.14 -0.51
C ASP A 100 0.97 -4.32 -1.13
N PRO A 101 1.88 -4.90 -1.95
CA PRO A 101 2.90 -4.12 -2.66
C PRO A 101 2.35 -3.02 -3.57
N CYS A 102 1.10 -3.14 -3.99
CA CYS A 102 0.45 -2.14 -4.83
C CYS A 102 0.18 -0.82 -4.11
N ILE A 103 -0.10 -0.86 -2.81
CA ILE A 103 -0.42 0.32 -2.01
C ILE A 103 0.74 1.32 -1.94
N PRO A 104 1.96 0.92 -1.55
CA PRO A 104 3.11 1.82 -1.54
C PRO A 104 3.49 2.33 -2.94
N LYS A 105 3.30 1.52 -3.99
CA LYS A 105 3.52 1.97 -5.37
C LYS A 105 2.61 3.16 -5.70
N PHE A 106 1.30 3.03 -5.46
CA PHE A 106 0.35 4.12 -5.67
C PHE A 106 0.67 5.34 -4.81
N LEU A 107 0.94 5.15 -3.51
CA LEU A 107 1.24 6.27 -2.61
C LEU A 107 2.50 7.02 -3.02
N ASN A 108 3.58 6.31 -3.36
CA ASN A 108 4.82 6.92 -3.84
C ASN A 108 4.60 7.66 -5.16
N GLN A 109 3.85 7.07 -6.10
CA GLN A 109 3.46 7.72 -7.35
C GLN A 109 2.65 9.00 -7.08
N ALA A 110 1.76 8.97 -6.08
CA ALA A 110 1.00 10.13 -5.63
C ALA A 110 1.78 11.13 -4.76
N GLY A 111 3.10 10.95 -4.60
CA GLY A 111 3.99 11.88 -3.88
C GLY A 111 4.01 11.72 -2.36
N VAL A 112 3.49 10.62 -1.85
CA VAL A 112 3.50 10.27 -0.41
C VAL A 112 4.67 9.35 -0.13
N LYS A 113 5.62 9.78 0.69
CA LYS A 113 6.82 8.99 1.03
C LYS A 113 6.43 7.74 1.82
N THR A 114 6.39 6.61 1.14
CA THR A 114 5.94 5.34 1.69
C THR A 114 7.05 4.30 1.61
N ASP A 115 7.42 3.74 2.74
CA ASP A 115 8.31 2.59 2.84
C ASP A 115 7.47 1.32 2.98
N PHE A 116 7.83 0.28 2.25
CA PHE A 116 7.18 -1.01 2.31
C PHE A 116 8.16 -2.11 2.71
N VAL A 117 7.75 -2.95 3.63
CA VAL A 117 8.53 -4.07 4.12
C VAL A 117 7.73 -5.36 4.02
N ARG A 118 8.32 -6.36 3.40
CA ARG A 118 7.90 -7.75 3.57
C ARG A 118 8.67 -8.27 4.77
N PHE A 119 7.98 -8.61 5.83
CA PHE A 119 8.65 -9.00 7.08
C PHE A 119 9.54 -10.24 6.92
N GLU A 120 9.20 -11.15 6.03
CA GLU A 120 10.06 -12.29 5.69
C GLU A 120 11.44 -11.88 5.15
N ASP A 121 11.53 -10.74 4.44
CA ASP A 121 12.81 -10.23 3.89
C ASP A 121 13.75 -9.72 4.99
N VAL A 122 13.22 -9.44 6.16
CA VAL A 122 13.99 -8.93 7.32
C VAL A 122 14.08 -9.96 8.46
N GLY A 123 13.72 -11.22 8.17
CA GLY A 123 13.85 -12.33 9.12
C GLY A 123 12.71 -12.42 10.14
N ILE A 124 11.63 -11.70 9.95
CA ILE A 124 10.39 -11.80 10.72
C ILE A 124 9.37 -12.46 9.82
N ALA A 125 8.99 -13.71 10.06
CA ALA A 125 8.18 -14.45 9.11
C ALA A 125 7.13 -15.35 9.79
N GLY A 126 6.11 -15.73 9.00
CA GLY A 126 5.09 -16.71 9.38
C GLY A 126 3.94 -16.11 10.20
N ASN A 127 3.80 -14.80 10.22
CA ASN A 127 2.71 -14.14 10.93
C ASN A 127 1.43 -14.13 10.08
N SER A 128 0.31 -14.27 10.78
CA SER A 128 -1.03 -14.10 10.20
C SER A 128 -1.40 -12.62 10.06
N HIS A 129 -2.60 -12.35 9.52
CA HIS A 129 -3.12 -10.98 9.37
C HIS A 129 -3.15 -10.20 10.69
N VAL A 130 -3.28 -10.87 11.82
CA VAL A 130 -3.30 -10.23 13.15
C VAL A 130 -1.92 -10.35 13.79
N MET A 131 -0.89 -9.97 13.07
CA MET A 131 0.53 -10.15 13.44
C MET A 131 0.92 -9.55 14.79
N MET A 132 0.17 -8.58 15.30
CA MET A 132 0.37 -8.00 16.64
C MET A 132 0.02 -8.99 17.78
N LEU A 133 -0.66 -10.09 17.48
CA LEU A 133 -1.01 -11.14 18.44
C LEU A 133 -0.12 -12.38 18.32
N GLU A 134 0.82 -12.39 17.38
CA GLU A 134 1.72 -13.52 17.16
C GLU A 134 2.88 -13.53 18.16
N LYS A 135 3.53 -14.70 18.27
CA LYS A 135 4.60 -14.91 19.27
C LYS A 135 5.81 -14.01 19.11
N ASN A 136 6.06 -13.52 17.88
CA ASN A 136 7.16 -12.63 17.53
C ASN A 136 6.71 -11.17 17.34
N SER A 137 5.55 -10.79 17.89
CA SER A 137 5.04 -9.41 17.84
C SER A 137 6.02 -8.37 18.41
N ASP A 138 6.88 -8.77 19.38
CA ASP A 138 7.93 -7.91 19.92
C ASP A 138 8.98 -7.54 18.86
N ASP A 139 9.33 -8.46 17.95
CA ASP A 139 10.25 -8.19 16.84
C ASP A 139 9.62 -7.21 15.83
N ILE A 140 8.33 -7.38 15.57
CA ILE A 140 7.55 -6.47 14.69
C ILE A 140 7.54 -5.06 15.28
N ILE A 141 7.16 -4.91 16.57
CA ILE A 141 7.10 -3.58 17.20
C ILE A 141 8.48 -2.94 17.32
N LYS A 142 9.52 -3.72 17.55
CA LYS A 142 10.91 -3.25 17.56
C LYS A 142 11.33 -2.70 16.20
N TYR A 143 10.99 -3.40 15.12
CA TYR A 143 11.27 -2.96 13.77
C TYR A 143 10.56 -1.64 13.46
N ILE A 144 9.25 -1.55 13.74
CA ILE A 144 8.43 -0.34 13.53
C ILE A 144 8.96 0.83 14.37
N THR A 145 9.31 0.59 15.63
CA THR A 145 9.86 1.63 16.52
C THR A 145 11.18 2.18 15.97
N GLY A 146 12.06 1.30 15.49
CA GLY A 146 13.31 1.71 14.84
C GLY A 146 13.06 2.53 13.57
N TRP A 147 12.08 2.17 12.77
CA TRP A 147 11.67 2.94 11.60
C TRP A 147 11.13 4.34 11.99
N LEU A 148 10.26 4.41 13.02
CA LEU A 148 9.70 5.66 13.51
C LEU A 148 10.81 6.61 14.01
N GLN A 149 11.74 6.11 14.82
CA GLN A 149 12.87 6.89 15.32
C GLN A 149 13.74 7.47 14.21
N LYS A 150 13.90 6.75 13.12
CA LYS A 150 14.71 7.17 11.97
C LYS A 150 14.00 8.16 11.05
N ASN A 151 12.68 8.07 10.92
CA ASN A 151 11.92 8.75 9.87
C ASN A 151 10.97 9.83 10.37
N VAL A 152 10.74 9.92 11.69
CA VAL A 152 9.76 10.86 12.29
C VAL A 152 10.47 11.72 13.33
N ASN A 153 10.70 12.97 12.99
CA ASN A 153 11.29 13.99 13.87
C ASN A 153 10.21 14.92 14.44
#